data_65fab27b6c984d0bd120e9bc4f126ffc
#
_entry.id   65fab27b6c984d0bd120e9bc4f126ffc
#
_cell.length_a   1.000
_cell.length_b   1.000
_cell.length_c   1.000
_cell.angle_alpha   90.00
_cell.angle_beta   90.00
_cell.angle_gamma   90.00
#
_symmetry.space_group_name_H-M   'P 1'
#
loop_
_entity.id
_entity.type
_entity.pdbx_description
1 polymer ?
#
loop_
_entity_poly.entity_id
_entity_poly.type
_entity_poly.pdbx_seq_one_letter_code
_entity_poly.pdbx_strand_id
1 'polypeptide(L)'
;MIKILLLIPLLALQFQSVDKAFQRGNDYPACEKTLLEMLPQAEKGKEKADVLWRLARVNYMIGEAQTDKMARRERFNKGIQYAEQGCRENPRDPQCFMWHCANVGRECQTHPLMEQAAAVPAMTQDLTHILNDLDPHMSEAWQALSELFYHHPLKSNDTAINYARTAALNAPKDEARVIAYNYLASLLYDRNWSANKRASQAADHSARLSRMAGGSSMDRNAFADGMKQALPWSSKAIGEMSDREEARLILAYAESRYKAYSDPAKAERDEYKNLLRLKQQWK
;
A
#
# COMPACT_ATOMS: atom_id res chain seq x y z
N MET A 1 29.30 -20.57 23.78
CA MET A 1 27.92 -20.86 23.34
C MET A 1 26.82 -20.02 24.06
N ILE A 2 27.03 -19.43 25.21
CA ILE A 2 26.02 -18.71 26.00
C ILE A 2 25.73 -17.28 25.47
N LYS A 3 26.64 -16.64 24.72
CA LYS A 3 26.45 -15.29 24.20
C LYS A 3 25.40 -15.18 23.06
N ILE A 4 25.16 -16.26 22.30
CA ILE A 4 24.23 -16.24 21.15
C ILE A 4 22.77 -16.29 21.63
N LEU A 5 22.47 -16.97 22.72
CA LEU A 5 21.09 -17.12 23.22
C LEU A 5 20.49 -15.85 23.85
N LEU A 6 21.30 -14.85 24.21
CA LEU A 6 20.83 -13.58 24.79
C LEU A 6 20.70 -12.46 23.76
N LEU A 7 21.28 -12.60 22.55
CA LEU A 7 21.22 -11.57 21.51
C LEU A 7 19.88 -11.57 20.74
N ILE A 8 19.28 -12.73 20.52
CA ILE A 8 18.01 -12.85 19.78
C ILE A 8 16.85 -12.10 20.46
N PRO A 9 16.60 -12.21 21.80
CA PRO A 9 15.55 -11.44 22.44
C PRO A 9 15.84 -9.93 22.48
N LEU A 10 17.11 -9.51 22.48
CA LEU A 10 17.48 -8.10 22.49
C LEU A 10 17.17 -7.42 21.17
N LEU A 11 17.49 -8.01 20.03
CA LEU A 11 17.17 -7.51 18.69
C LEU A 11 15.67 -7.45 18.46
N ALA A 12 14.92 -8.49 18.89
CA ALA A 12 13.45 -8.49 18.79
C ALA A 12 12.81 -7.33 19.59
N LEU A 13 13.32 -7.02 20.77
CA LEU A 13 12.88 -5.88 21.60
C LEU A 13 13.23 -4.55 20.94
N GLN A 14 14.38 -4.45 20.29
CA GLN A 14 14.79 -3.25 19.55
C GLN A 14 13.90 -3.03 18.33
N PHE A 15 13.54 -4.07 17.56
CA PHE A 15 12.58 -3.96 16.46
C PHE A 15 11.23 -3.47 16.94
N GLN A 16 10.70 -4.01 18.05
CA GLN A 16 9.43 -3.54 18.61
C GLN A 16 9.50 -2.06 19.02
N SER A 17 10.63 -1.61 19.56
CA SER A 17 10.82 -0.21 19.92
C SER A 17 10.82 0.70 18.69
N VAL A 18 11.57 0.32 17.65
CA VAL A 18 11.63 1.05 16.37
C VAL A 18 10.25 1.09 15.70
N ASP A 19 9.55 -0.05 15.64
CA ASP A 19 8.23 -0.12 15.00
C ASP A 19 7.18 0.69 15.77
N LYS A 20 7.22 0.71 17.10
CA LYS A 20 6.36 1.58 17.91
C LYS A 20 6.66 3.06 17.72
N ALA A 21 7.95 3.44 17.66
CA ALA A 21 8.36 4.82 17.38
C ALA A 21 7.91 5.25 15.99
N PHE A 22 8.06 4.38 15.00
CA PHE A 22 7.59 4.59 13.64
C PHE A 22 6.07 4.80 13.59
N GLN A 23 5.28 3.95 14.27
CA GLN A 23 3.82 4.07 14.32
C GLN A 23 3.34 5.37 14.97
N ARG A 24 4.10 5.94 15.90
CA ARG A 24 3.79 7.24 16.51
C ARG A 24 4.05 8.42 15.57
N GLY A 25 4.74 8.21 14.45
CA GLY A 25 5.00 9.24 13.44
C GLY A 25 6.03 10.30 13.85
N ASN A 26 6.82 10.04 14.89
CA ASN A 26 7.80 10.97 15.40
C ASN A 26 9.20 10.32 15.47
N ASP A 27 10.20 11.16 15.26
CA ASP A 27 11.62 10.83 15.41
C ASP A 27 12.16 9.74 14.48
N TYR A 28 11.84 9.83 13.19
CA TYR A 28 12.45 8.96 12.18
C TYR A 28 13.99 8.99 12.17
N PRO A 29 14.68 10.14 12.41
CA PRO A 29 16.15 10.15 12.56
C PRO A 29 16.65 9.26 13.68
N ALA A 30 15.98 9.21 14.84
CA ALA A 30 16.40 8.30 15.92
C ALA A 30 16.15 6.84 15.55
N CYS A 31 15.06 6.52 14.83
CA CYS A 31 14.84 5.18 14.28
C CYS A 31 15.96 4.79 13.31
N GLU A 32 16.37 5.69 12.40
CA GLU A 32 17.48 5.46 11.47
C GLU A 32 18.78 5.15 12.21
N LYS A 33 19.11 5.98 13.21
CA LYS A 33 20.32 5.78 14.03
C LYS A 33 20.33 4.41 14.71
N THR A 34 19.24 4.05 15.37
CA THR A 34 19.12 2.74 16.05
C THR A 34 19.29 1.57 15.06
N LEU A 35 18.66 1.65 13.89
CA LEU A 35 18.77 0.60 12.87
C LEU A 35 20.19 0.51 12.28
N LEU A 36 20.88 1.64 12.12
CA LEU A 36 22.27 1.63 11.67
C LEU A 36 23.23 1.02 12.71
N GLU A 37 22.95 1.18 14.00
CA GLU A 37 23.69 0.51 15.09
C GLU A 37 23.41 -1.00 15.12
N MET A 38 22.19 -1.44 14.75
CA MET A 38 21.81 -2.85 14.67
C MET A 38 22.40 -3.56 13.44
N LEU A 39 22.54 -2.86 12.31
CA LEU A 39 22.92 -3.46 11.02
C LEU A 39 24.21 -4.29 11.05
N PRO A 40 25.33 -3.83 11.65
CA PRO A 40 26.57 -4.63 11.73
C PRO A 40 26.48 -5.83 12.68
N GLN A 41 25.45 -5.86 13.55
CA GLN A 41 25.25 -6.91 14.53
C GLN A 41 24.27 -7.98 14.04
N ALA A 42 23.48 -7.67 13.02
CA ALA A 42 22.46 -8.55 12.47
C ALA A 42 23.09 -9.73 11.70
N GLU A 43 22.60 -10.94 11.97
CA GLU A 43 23.00 -12.13 11.22
C GLU A 43 22.53 -12.03 9.76
N LYS A 44 23.33 -12.59 8.84
CA LYS A 44 22.98 -12.66 7.42
C LYS A 44 21.65 -13.38 7.21
N GLY A 45 21.00 -13.04 6.12
CA GLY A 45 19.70 -13.58 5.76
C GLY A 45 18.54 -12.80 6.40
N LYS A 46 17.61 -13.49 7.04
CA LYS A 46 16.35 -12.88 7.51
C LYS A 46 16.56 -11.71 8.46
N GLU A 47 17.42 -11.83 9.46
CA GLU A 47 17.60 -10.79 10.47
C GLU A 47 18.17 -9.51 9.86
N LYS A 48 19.16 -9.65 8.99
CA LYS A 48 19.74 -8.50 8.28
C LYS A 48 18.73 -7.86 7.30
N ALA A 49 17.92 -8.67 6.61
CA ALA A 49 16.83 -8.19 5.79
C ALA A 49 15.80 -7.41 6.62
N ASP A 50 15.49 -7.89 7.83
CA ASP A 50 14.57 -7.22 8.77
C ASP A 50 15.06 -5.83 9.20
N VAL A 51 16.37 -5.62 9.36
CA VAL A 51 16.95 -4.28 9.59
C VAL A 51 16.88 -3.44 8.32
N LEU A 52 17.24 -4.01 7.18
CA LEU A 52 17.39 -3.30 5.90
C LEU A 52 16.07 -2.76 5.38
N TRP A 53 14.98 -3.54 5.39
CA TRP A 53 13.69 -3.01 4.95
C TRP A 53 13.15 -1.91 5.89
N ARG A 54 13.46 -1.99 7.20
CA ARG A 54 13.11 -0.90 8.13
C ARG A 54 13.92 0.36 7.87
N LEU A 55 15.20 0.25 7.50
CA LEU A 55 16.00 1.39 7.03
C LEU A 55 15.42 2.00 5.75
N ALA A 56 14.97 1.17 4.80
CA ALA A 56 14.31 1.64 3.59
C ALA A 56 13.01 2.41 3.93
N ARG A 57 12.18 1.87 4.83
CA ARG A 57 10.96 2.51 5.32
C ARG A 57 11.23 3.85 6.00
N VAL A 58 12.23 3.91 6.87
CA VAL A 58 12.57 5.15 7.59
C VAL A 58 13.09 6.21 6.61
N ASN A 59 13.93 5.84 5.63
CA ASN A 59 14.40 6.78 4.63
C ASN A 59 13.27 7.30 3.72
N TYR A 60 12.28 6.47 3.40
CA TYR A 60 11.05 6.92 2.75
C TYR A 60 10.37 8.03 3.55
N MET A 61 10.13 7.84 4.86
CA MET A 61 9.45 8.82 5.70
C MET A 61 10.27 10.10 5.89
N ILE A 62 11.59 9.99 6.05
CA ILE A 62 12.47 11.16 6.11
C ILE A 62 12.43 11.93 4.79
N GLY A 63 12.41 11.23 3.65
CA GLY A 63 12.26 11.82 2.33
C GLY A 63 10.94 12.56 2.15
N GLU A 64 9.84 11.98 2.61
CA GLU A 64 8.52 12.63 2.56
C GLU A 64 8.45 13.93 3.40
N ALA A 65 9.19 13.97 4.51
CA ALA A 65 9.26 15.16 5.37
C ALA A 65 10.13 16.29 4.80
N GLN A 66 10.97 16.02 3.78
CA GLN A 66 11.81 17.04 3.15
C GLN A 66 11.00 17.91 2.19
N THR A 67 11.28 19.21 2.19
CA THR A 67 10.72 20.15 1.20
C THR A 67 11.63 20.33 -0.01
N ASP A 68 12.93 20.20 0.17
CA ASP A 68 13.91 20.27 -0.91
C ASP A 68 13.90 19.01 -1.78
N LYS A 69 13.80 19.21 -3.08
CA LYS A 69 13.69 18.14 -4.06
C LYS A 69 14.92 17.22 -4.11
N MET A 70 16.10 17.79 -3.98
CA MET A 70 17.36 17.02 -4.02
C MET A 70 17.54 16.22 -2.74
N ALA A 71 17.24 16.81 -1.58
CA ALA A 71 17.26 16.11 -0.30
C ALA A 71 16.25 14.96 -0.27
N ARG A 72 15.03 15.15 -0.82
CA ARG A 72 14.05 14.07 -1.00
C ARG A 72 14.62 12.92 -1.82
N ARG A 73 15.16 13.24 -2.98
CA ARG A 73 15.74 12.26 -3.91
C ARG A 73 16.86 11.45 -3.26
N GLU A 74 17.76 12.13 -2.53
CA GLU A 74 18.85 11.45 -1.80
C GLU A 74 18.30 10.42 -0.80
N ARG A 75 17.27 10.78 -0.05
CA ARG A 75 16.65 9.87 0.93
C ARG A 75 15.99 8.68 0.26
N PHE A 76 15.22 8.88 -0.80
CA PHE A 76 14.61 7.77 -1.53
C PHE A 76 15.65 6.85 -2.16
N ASN A 77 16.74 7.38 -2.72
CA ASN A 77 17.85 6.58 -3.24
C ASN A 77 18.54 5.74 -2.14
N LYS A 78 18.74 6.28 -0.94
CA LYS A 78 19.19 5.47 0.21
C LYS A 78 18.19 4.36 0.55
N GLY A 79 16.91 4.67 0.55
CA GLY A 79 15.84 3.69 0.75
C GLY A 79 15.88 2.56 -0.28
N ILE A 80 16.04 2.89 -1.56
CA ILE A 80 16.21 1.90 -2.65
C ILE A 80 17.40 0.98 -2.36
N GLN A 81 18.56 1.55 -2.07
CA GLN A 81 19.79 0.77 -1.81
C GLN A 81 19.64 -0.19 -0.62
N TYR A 82 18.98 0.23 0.47
CA TYR A 82 18.71 -0.64 1.61
C TYR A 82 17.72 -1.75 1.26
N ALA A 83 16.65 -1.42 0.55
CA ALA A 83 15.66 -2.41 0.12
C ALA A 83 16.25 -3.46 -0.82
N GLU A 84 17.05 -3.06 -1.82
CA GLU A 84 17.78 -3.99 -2.69
C GLU A 84 18.72 -4.92 -1.93
N GLN A 85 19.43 -4.38 -0.92
CA GLN A 85 20.27 -5.22 -0.07
C GLN A 85 19.40 -6.21 0.72
N GLY A 86 18.24 -5.78 1.24
CA GLY A 86 17.29 -6.63 1.93
C GLY A 86 16.76 -7.76 1.04
N CYS A 87 16.38 -7.46 -0.20
CA CYS A 87 15.95 -8.47 -1.18
C CYS A 87 17.06 -9.51 -1.47
N ARG A 88 18.32 -9.09 -1.49
CA ARG A 88 19.46 -10.03 -1.65
C ARG A 88 19.68 -10.89 -0.42
N GLU A 89 19.53 -10.34 0.78
CA GLU A 89 19.69 -11.09 2.04
C GLU A 89 18.54 -12.08 2.26
N ASN A 90 17.30 -11.70 1.95
CA ASN A 90 16.11 -12.56 2.05
C ASN A 90 15.14 -12.35 0.86
N PRO A 91 15.31 -13.10 -0.22
CA PRO A 91 14.45 -13.00 -1.40
C PRO A 91 12.98 -13.40 -1.18
N ARG A 92 12.65 -13.91 0.01
CA ARG A 92 11.28 -14.32 0.37
C ARG A 92 10.58 -13.32 1.30
N ASP A 93 11.18 -12.17 1.56
CA ASP A 93 10.58 -11.16 2.43
C ASP A 93 9.81 -10.13 1.60
N PRO A 94 8.47 -10.13 1.65
CA PRO A 94 7.67 -9.20 0.86
C PRO A 94 7.89 -7.74 1.27
N GLN A 95 8.32 -7.47 2.50
CA GLN A 95 8.59 -6.10 2.97
C GLN A 95 9.77 -5.47 2.24
N CYS A 96 10.81 -6.24 1.91
CA CYS A 96 11.95 -5.72 1.16
C CYS A 96 11.51 -5.21 -0.23
N PHE A 97 10.71 -5.98 -0.97
CA PHE A 97 10.18 -5.59 -2.28
C PHE A 97 9.17 -4.44 -2.17
N MET A 98 8.32 -4.45 -1.14
CA MET A 98 7.36 -3.36 -0.92
C MET A 98 8.06 -2.01 -0.70
N TRP A 99 9.08 -1.97 0.15
CA TRP A 99 9.81 -0.74 0.42
C TRP A 99 10.77 -0.36 -0.71
N HIS A 100 11.22 -1.32 -1.54
CA HIS A 100 11.90 -1.02 -2.80
C HIS A 100 10.93 -0.29 -3.74
N CYS A 101 9.79 -0.88 -4.03
CA CYS A 101 8.75 -0.28 -4.87
C CYS A 101 8.34 1.12 -4.38
N ALA A 102 8.09 1.29 -3.09
CA ALA A 102 7.67 2.57 -2.51
C ALA A 102 8.73 3.67 -2.70
N ASN A 103 10.00 3.38 -2.45
CA ASN A 103 11.08 4.34 -2.64
C ASN A 103 11.33 4.65 -4.12
N VAL A 104 11.28 3.66 -5.01
CA VAL A 104 11.37 3.86 -6.47
C VAL A 104 10.24 4.77 -6.94
N GLY A 105 9.01 4.55 -6.48
CA GLY A 105 7.86 5.36 -6.83
C GLY A 105 7.99 6.83 -6.40
N ARG A 106 8.57 7.10 -5.24
CA ARG A 106 8.79 8.47 -4.76
C ARG A 106 10.01 9.12 -5.38
N GLU A 107 11.06 8.36 -5.62
CA GLU A 107 12.25 8.85 -6.31
C GLU A 107 11.88 9.28 -7.73
N CYS A 108 11.14 8.48 -8.48
CA CYS A 108 10.75 8.82 -9.84
C CYS A 108 9.89 10.10 -9.91
N GLN A 109 9.06 10.39 -8.89
CA GLN A 109 8.31 11.66 -8.82
C GLN A 109 9.20 12.90 -8.68
N THR A 110 10.47 12.74 -8.36
CA THR A 110 11.46 13.82 -8.38
C THR A 110 11.99 14.13 -9.79
N HIS A 111 11.60 13.35 -10.81
CA HIS A 111 12.00 13.52 -12.20
C HIS A 111 10.92 14.21 -13.04
N PRO A 112 11.25 14.66 -14.26
CA PRO A 112 10.27 15.07 -15.25
C PRO A 112 9.30 13.92 -15.58
N LEU A 113 8.06 14.26 -15.95
CA LEU A 113 6.98 13.28 -16.18
C LEU A 113 7.34 12.16 -17.15
N MET A 114 8.09 12.48 -18.21
CA MET A 114 8.52 11.47 -19.20
C MET A 114 9.47 10.41 -18.62
N GLU A 115 10.29 10.81 -17.66
CA GLU A 115 11.24 9.90 -17.00
C GLU A 115 10.54 9.03 -15.95
N GLN A 116 9.46 9.50 -15.36
CA GLN A 116 8.69 8.74 -14.37
C GLN A 116 8.14 7.42 -14.92
N ALA A 117 7.80 7.38 -16.21
CA ALA A 117 7.32 6.17 -16.87
C ALA A 117 8.34 5.02 -16.86
N ALA A 118 9.64 5.33 -16.81
CA ALA A 118 10.71 4.33 -16.75
C ALA A 118 10.72 3.50 -15.46
N ALA A 119 10.16 4.01 -14.38
CA ALA A 119 10.07 3.29 -13.10
C ALA A 119 8.92 2.26 -13.05
N VAL A 120 7.90 2.41 -13.90
CA VAL A 120 6.69 1.57 -13.90
C VAL A 120 6.99 0.05 -14.04
N PRO A 121 7.88 -0.41 -14.95
CA PRO A 121 8.20 -1.83 -15.07
C PRO A 121 8.80 -2.42 -13.78
N ALA A 122 9.74 -1.73 -13.15
CA ALA A 122 10.39 -2.20 -11.93
C ALA A 122 9.38 -2.28 -10.78
N MET A 123 8.56 -1.25 -10.57
CA MET A 123 7.50 -1.24 -9.57
C MET A 123 6.48 -2.36 -9.81
N THR A 124 6.06 -2.57 -11.06
CA THR A 124 5.14 -3.64 -11.41
C THR A 124 5.75 -5.01 -11.13
N GLN A 125 7.03 -5.20 -11.43
CA GLN A 125 7.75 -6.45 -11.16
C GLN A 125 7.77 -6.77 -9.67
N ASP A 126 8.14 -5.82 -8.81
CA ASP A 126 8.15 -6.01 -7.36
C ASP A 126 6.78 -6.40 -6.83
N LEU A 127 5.75 -5.62 -7.20
CA LEU A 127 4.38 -5.83 -6.71
C LEU A 127 3.80 -7.16 -7.19
N THR A 128 4.06 -7.54 -8.44
CA THR A 128 3.60 -8.83 -8.97
C THR A 128 4.35 -10.00 -8.34
N HIS A 129 5.64 -9.86 -8.04
CA HIS A 129 6.41 -10.86 -7.30
C HIS A 129 5.86 -11.04 -5.88
N ILE A 130 5.59 -9.95 -5.16
CA ILE A 130 4.94 -10.03 -3.85
C ILE A 130 3.64 -10.84 -3.94
N LEU A 131 2.74 -10.44 -4.83
CA LEU A 131 1.37 -10.97 -4.85
C LEU A 131 1.23 -12.35 -5.50
N ASN A 132 2.14 -12.74 -6.39
CA ASN A 132 2.13 -14.08 -7.00
C ASN A 132 2.90 -15.12 -6.18
N ASP A 133 4.03 -14.72 -5.59
CA ASP A 133 5.03 -15.67 -5.11
C ASP A 133 5.24 -15.62 -3.58
N LEU A 134 4.97 -14.46 -2.93
CA LEU A 134 5.32 -14.25 -1.53
C LEU A 134 4.09 -14.13 -0.62
N ASP A 135 3.22 -13.14 -0.86
CA ASP A 135 2.03 -12.85 -0.04
C ASP A 135 0.87 -12.32 -0.90
N PRO A 136 -0.04 -13.19 -1.36
CA PRO A 136 -1.20 -12.78 -2.17
C PRO A 136 -2.23 -11.94 -1.40
N HIS A 137 -2.09 -11.85 -0.08
CA HIS A 137 -3.00 -11.09 0.78
C HIS A 137 -2.42 -9.76 1.27
N MET A 138 -1.24 -9.37 0.80
CA MET A 138 -0.63 -8.10 1.20
C MET A 138 -1.42 -6.90 0.66
N SER A 139 -2.21 -6.30 1.54
CA SER A 139 -3.10 -5.17 1.23
C SER A 139 -2.35 -3.98 0.63
N GLU A 140 -1.18 -3.67 1.16
CA GLU A 140 -0.33 -2.55 0.73
C GLU A 140 0.15 -2.74 -0.72
N ALA A 141 0.47 -3.97 -1.12
CA ALA A 141 0.88 -4.27 -2.49
C ALA A 141 -0.29 -4.13 -3.48
N TRP A 142 -1.50 -4.57 -3.10
CA TRP A 142 -2.71 -4.35 -3.89
C TRP A 142 -3.03 -2.86 -4.03
N GLN A 143 -2.88 -2.08 -2.96
CA GLN A 143 -3.09 -0.64 -3.00
C GLN A 143 -2.06 0.05 -3.90
N ALA A 144 -0.78 -0.31 -3.80
CA ALA A 144 0.28 0.24 -4.63
C ALA A 144 0.06 -0.05 -6.13
N LEU A 145 -0.41 -1.27 -6.48
CA LEU A 145 -0.83 -1.57 -7.85
C LEU A 145 -1.99 -0.69 -8.30
N SER A 146 -2.98 -0.49 -7.42
CA SER A 146 -4.12 0.39 -7.74
C SER A 146 -3.65 1.81 -8.04
N GLU A 147 -2.77 2.37 -7.22
CA GLU A 147 -2.18 3.70 -7.42
C GLU A 147 -1.39 3.79 -8.73
N LEU A 148 -0.57 2.77 -9.02
CA LEU A 148 0.22 2.69 -10.24
C LEU A 148 -0.69 2.71 -11.48
N PHE A 149 -1.76 1.91 -11.50
CA PHE A 149 -2.70 1.86 -12.62
C PHE A 149 -3.57 3.13 -12.74
N TYR A 150 -3.91 3.75 -11.62
CA TYR A 150 -4.67 5.00 -11.61
C TYR A 150 -3.86 6.18 -12.18
N HIS A 151 -2.57 6.26 -11.85
CA HIS A 151 -1.68 7.33 -12.32
C HIS A 151 -1.02 7.04 -13.67
N HIS A 152 -1.18 5.83 -14.21
CA HIS A 152 -0.62 5.47 -15.51
C HIS A 152 -1.21 6.34 -16.63
N PRO A 153 -0.40 6.78 -17.61
CA PRO A 153 -0.88 7.62 -18.73
C PRO A 153 -2.03 6.98 -19.54
N LEU A 154 -2.07 5.65 -19.60
CA LEU A 154 -3.14 4.88 -20.24
C LEU A 154 -4.22 4.45 -19.25
N LYS A 155 -4.61 5.31 -18.34
CA LYS A 155 -5.54 5.10 -17.22
C LYS A 155 -6.55 3.96 -17.44
N SER A 156 -6.51 2.98 -16.54
CA SER A 156 -7.57 1.98 -16.40
C SER A 156 -8.20 2.10 -15.02
N ASN A 157 -9.13 3.06 -14.87
CA ASN A 157 -9.84 3.27 -13.61
C ASN A 157 -10.52 1.98 -13.12
N ASP A 158 -10.97 1.11 -14.02
CA ASP A 158 -11.59 -0.16 -13.66
C ASP A 158 -10.61 -1.11 -13.01
N THR A 159 -9.42 -1.24 -13.59
CA THR A 159 -8.34 -2.06 -13.02
C THR A 159 -7.89 -1.51 -11.68
N ALA A 160 -7.70 -0.19 -11.59
CA ALA A 160 -7.33 0.48 -10.35
C ALA A 160 -8.37 0.24 -9.24
N ILE A 161 -9.67 0.37 -9.55
CA ILE A 161 -10.76 0.12 -8.60
C ILE A 161 -10.79 -1.36 -8.16
N ASN A 162 -10.56 -2.31 -9.07
CA ASN A 162 -10.52 -3.73 -8.70
C ASN A 162 -9.37 -4.05 -7.75
N TYR A 163 -8.18 -3.50 -8.00
CA TYR A 163 -7.05 -3.63 -7.08
C TYR A 163 -7.32 -2.95 -5.74
N ALA A 164 -7.93 -1.75 -5.73
CA ALA A 164 -8.32 -1.08 -4.49
C ALA A 164 -9.34 -1.88 -3.69
N ARG A 165 -10.31 -2.55 -4.35
CA ARG A 165 -11.24 -3.46 -3.67
C ARG A 165 -10.52 -4.63 -3.02
N THR A 166 -9.58 -5.24 -3.76
CA THR A 166 -8.79 -6.36 -3.24
C THR A 166 -7.91 -5.90 -2.07
N ALA A 167 -7.33 -4.71 -2.14
CA ALA A 167 -6.62 -4.10 -1.02
C ALA A 167 -7.52 -3.94 0.21
N ALA A 168 -8.71 -3.37 0.04
CA ALA A 168 -9.67 -3.16 1.13
C ALA A 168 -10.15 -4.47 1.78
N LEU A 169 -10.26 -5.55 0.99
CA LEU A 169 -10.59 -6.88 1.49
C LEU A 169 -9.51 -7.50 2.35
N ASN A 170 -8.27 -7.39 1.89
CA ASN A 170 -7.12 -7.97 2.53
C ASN A 170 -6.53 -7.05 3.63
N ALA A 171 -6.99 -5.79 3.72
CA ALA A 171 -6.51 -4.88 4.74
C ALA A 171 -6.70 -5.48 6.14
N PRO A 172 -5.65 -5.53 6.96
CA PRO A 172 -5.76 -5.93 8.35
C PRO A 172 -6.80 -5.05 9.05
N LYS A 173 -7.40 -5.59 10.11
CA LYS A 173 -8.41 -4.84 10.86
C LYS A 173 -7.79 -3.51 11.30
N ASP A 174 -8.64 -2.46 11.32
CA ASP A 174 -8.34 -1.16 11.88
C ASP A 174 -7.86 -0.09 10.88
N GLU A 175 -6.79 0.64 11.14
CA GLU A 175 -6.37 1.82 10.39
C GLU A 175 -6.08 1.56 8.91
N ALA A 176 -5.37 0.47 8.60
CA ALA A 176 -5.06 0.10 7.23
C ALA A 176 -6.34 -0.10 6.39
N ARG A 177 -7.40 -0.64 7.03
CA ARG A 177 -8.71 -0.81 6.40
C ARG A 177 -9.40 0.53 6.12
N VAL A 178 -9.31 1.48 7.05
CA VAL A 178 -9.85 2.84 6.83
C VAL A 178 -9.14 3.52 5.67
N ILE A 179 -7.82 3.42 5.60
CA ILE A 179 -7.03 3.99 4.49
C ILE A 179 -7.45 3.38 3.15
N ALA A 180 -7.51 2.05 3.07
CA ALA A 180 -7.90 1.34 1.86
C ALA A 180 -9.32 1.67 1.41
N TYR A 181 -10.26 1.82 2.35
CA TYR A 181 -11.63 2.21 2.04
C TYR A 181 -11.75 3.65 1.56
N ASN A 182 -11.03 4.59 2.18
CA ASN A 182 -11.00 5.98 1.74
C ASN A 182 -10.44 6.09 0.32
N TYR A 183 -9.39 5.36 0.05
CA TYR A 183 -8.79 5.32 -1.27
C TYR A 183 -9.77 4.74 -2.32
N LEU A 184 -10.39 3.60 -2.05
CA LEU A 184 -11.40 3.00 -2.92
C LEU A 184 -12.58 3.96 -3.18
N ALA A 185 -13.06 4.64 -2.13
CA ALA A 185 -14.15 5.61 -2.26
C ALA A 185 -13.77 6.79 -3.17
N SER A 186 -12.53 7.28 -3.08
CA SER A 186 -12.04 8.36 -3.94
C SER A 186 -11.99 7.94 -5.41
N LEU A 187 -11.52 6.73 -5.70
CA LEU A 187 -11.47 6.20 -7.06
C LEU A 187 -12.87 6.03 -7.68
N LEU A 188 -13.83 5.55 -6.89
CA LEU A 188 -15.23 5.43 -7.32
C LEU A 188 -15.84 6.81 -7.59
N TYR A 189 -15.56 7.79 -6.72
CA TYR A 189 -16.01 9.16 -6.95
C TYR A 189 -15.48 9.73 -8.26
N ASP A 190 -14.21 9.56 -8.54
CA ASP A 190 -13.55 10.05 -9.74
C ASP A 190 -14.09 9.36 -11.01
N ARG A 191 -14.36 8.05 -10.94
CA ARG A 191 -14.95 7.32 -12.07
C ARG A 191 -16.41 7.71 -12.31
N ASN A 192 -17.21 7.88 -11.28
CA ASN A 192 -18.58 8.37 -11.30
C ASN A 192 -19.55 7.67 -12.29
N TRP A 193 -19.54 6.35 -12.30
CA TRP A 193 -20.48 5.60 -13.15
C TRP A 193 -21.85 5.44 -12.50
N SER A 194 -22.91 5.52 -13.34
CA SER A 194 -24.29 5.16 -12.95
C SER A 194 -24.42 3.63 -12.77
N ALA A 195 -25.46 3.22 -12.06
CA ALA A 195 -25.78 1.80 -11.88
C ALA A 195 -25.93 1.07 -13.23
N ASN A 196 -26.61 1.68 -14.21
CA ASN A 196 -26.78 1.08 -15.54
C ASN A 196 -25.44 0.89 -16.27
N LYS A 197 -24.52 1.86 -16.17
CA LYS A 197 -23.21 1.73 -16.78
C LYS A 197 -22.36 0.63 -16.11
N ARG A 198 -22.46 0.51 -14.80
CA ARG A 198 -21.79 -0.58 -14.06
C ARG A 198 -22.36 -1.94 -14.45
N ALA A 199 -23.68 -2.07 -14.54
CA ALA A 199 -24.35 -3.32 -14.95
C ALA A 199 -23.94 -3.73 -16.37
N SER A 200 -23.89 -2.80 -17.33
CA SER A 200 -23.44 -3.09 -18.69
C SER A 200 -21.98 -3.55 -18.76
N GLN A 201 -21.13 -2.99 -17.91
CA GLN A 201 -19.71 -3.39 -17.84
C GLN A 201 -19.49 -4.72 -17.10
N ALA A 202 -20.41 -5.15 -16.24
CA ALA A 202 -20.32 -6.45 -15.56
C ALA A 202 -20.27 -7.62 -16.56
N ALA A 203 -21.05 -7.54 -17.63
CA ALA A 203 -21.02 -8.54 -18.72
C ALA A 203 -19.65 -8.54 -19.45
N ASP A 204 -19.10 -7.35 -19.72
CA ASP A 204 -17.77 -7.21 -20.33
C ASP A 204 -16.67 -7.70 -19.40
N HIS A 205 -16.79 -7.51 -18.09
CA HIS A 205 -15.85 -8.06 -17.10
C HIS A 205 -15.83 -9.59 -17.13
N SER A 206 -17.00 -10.24 -17.21
CA SER A 206 -17.08 -11.70 -17.34
C SER A 206 -16.37 -12.20 -18.60
N ALA A 207 -16.58 -11.51 -19.73
CA ALA A 207 -15.89 -11.83 -20.98
C ALA A 207 -14.37 -11.57 -20.92
N ARG A 208 -13.93 -10.56 -20.18
CA ARG A 208 -12.49 -10.31 -19.92
C ARG A 208 -11.88 -11.40 -19.05
N LEU A 209 -12.56 -11.83 -17.98
CA LEU A 209 -12.11 -12.94 -17.15
C LEU A 209 -11.88 -14.21 -17.96
N SER A 210 -12.82 -14.53 -18.87
CA SER A 210 -12.68 -15.68 -19.78
C SER A 210 -11.47 -15.54 -20.73
N ARG A 211 -11.19 -14.32 -21.21
CA ARG A 211 -10.02 -14.05 -22.06
C ARG A 211 -8.70 -14.05 -21.28
N MET A 212 -8.74 -13.70 -20.02
CA MET A 212 -7.58 -13.70 -19.11
C MET A 212 -7.27 -15.11 -18.56
N ALA A 213 -7.92 -16.16 -19.03
CA ALA A 213 -7.64 -17.54 -18.61
C ALA A 213 -6.15 -17.94 -18.78
N GLY A 214 -5.42 -17.26 -19.66
CA GLY A 214 -3.96 -17.35 -19.80
C GLY A 214 -3.16 -16.27 -19.05
N GLY A 215 -3.81 -15.30 -18.41
CA GLY A 215 -3.16 -14.22 -17.66
C GLY A 215 -2.61 -14.67 -16.30
N SER A 216 -1.93 -13.76 -15.60
CA SER A 216 -1.37 -14.06 -14.28
C SER A 216 -2.46 -14.48 -13.29
N SER A 217 -2.12 -15.33 -12.33
CA SER A 217 -3.05 -15.73 -11.26
C SER A 217 -3.53 -14.53 -10.45
N MET A 218 -2.66 -13.54 -10.25
CA MET A 218 -2.95 -12.28 -9.59
C MET A 218 -4.10 -11.53 -10.28
N ASP A 219 -4.01 -11.27 -11.58
CA ASP A 219 -5.04 -10.52 -12.30
C ASP A 219 -6.39 -11.22 -12.26
N ARG A 220 -6.41 -12.56 -12.39
CA ARG A 220 -7.63 -13.35 -12.29
C ARG A 220 -8.25 -13.25 -10.90
N ASN A 221 -7.45 -13.32 -9.85
CA ASN A 221 -7.92 -13.21 -8.47
C ASN A 221 -8.43 -11.80 -8.18
N ALA A 222 -7.71 -10.77 -8.58
CA ALA A 222 -8.14 -9.39 -8.42
C ALA A 222 -9.48 -9.11 -9.11
N PHE A 223 -9.68 -9.63 -10.33
CA PHE A 223 -10.95 -9.52 -11.02
C PHE A 223 -12.06 -10.32 -10.31
N ALA A 224 -11.79 -11.55 -9.90
CA ALA A 224 -12.78 -12.39 -9.20
C ALA A 224 -13.18 -11.74 -7.88
N ASP A 225 -12.26 -11.22 -7.11
CA ASP A 225 -12.52 -10.56 -5.83
C ASP A 225 -13.14 -9.18 -6.02
N GLY A 226 -12.73 -8.43 -7.03
CA GLY A 226 -13.37 -7.17 -7.40
C GLY A 226 -14.81 -7.30 -7.87
N MET A 227 -15.20 -8.47 -8.40
CA MET A 227 -16.56 -8.80 -8.81
C MET A 227 -17.40 -9.36 -7.67
N LYS A 228 -16.80 -9.96 -6.64
CA LYS A 228 -17.51 -10.36 -5.43
C LYS A 228 -17.92 -9.10 -4.68
N GLN A 229 -19.09 -9.12 -4.08
CA GLN A 229 -19.45 -8.09 -3.10
C GLN A 229 -18.64 -8.27 -1.85
N ALA A 230 -17.54 -7.65 -1.89
CA ALA A 230 -16.54 -7.80 -0.91
C ALA A 230 -16.80 -6.95 0.33
N LEU A 231 -17.73 -6.05 0.25
CA LEU A 231 -18.02 -5.12 1.34
C LEU A 231 -19.20 -5.64 2.16
N PRO A 232 -19.00 -5.95 3.44
CA PRO A 232 -20.00 -6.63 4.28
C PRO A 232 -21.29 -5.83 4.50
N TRP A 233 -21.32 -4.56 4.10
CA TRP A 233 -22.50 -3.69 4.22
C TRP A 233 -23.30 -3.54 2.93
N SER A 234 -22.79 -4.05 1.81
CA SER A 234 -23.51 -3.99 0.55
C SER A 234 -24.36 -5.24 0.36
N SER A 235 -25.65 -5.13 0.61
CA SER A 235 -26.62 -6.16 0.24
C SER A 235 -27.01 -6.12 -1.24
N LYS A 236 -26.59 -5.05 -1.96
CA LYS A 236 -26.83 -4.88 -3.39
C LYS A 236 -25.66 -5.37 -4.21
N ALA A 237 -25.95 -5.99 -5.36
CA ALA A 237 -24.93 -6.34 -6.33
C ALA A 237 -24.18 -5.08 -6.83
N ILE A 238 -22.87 -5.20 -7.11
CA ILE A 238 -22.05 -4.08 -7.59
C ILE A 238 -22.70 -3.37 -8.79
N GLY A 239 -23.42 -4.12 -9.66
CA GLY A 239 -24.17 -3.57 -10.79
C GLY A 239 -25.48 -2.87 -10.43
N GLU A 240 -25.97 -2.98 -9.19
CA GLU A 240 -27.26 -2.44 -8.76
C GLU A 240 -27.15 -1.03 -8.14
N MET A 241 -25.96 -0.53 -7.94
CA MET A 241 -25.70 0.79 -7.37
C MET A 241 -24.74 1.61 -8.22
N SER A 242 -24.84 2.93 -8.17
CA SER A 242 -23.87 3.83 -8.76
C SER A 242 -22.57 3.86 -7.96
N ASP A 243 -21.48 4.35 -8.58
CA ASP A 243 -20.22 4.55 -7.90
C ASP A 243 -20.35 5.50 -6.70
N ARG A 244 -21.17 6.53 -6.81
CA ARG A 244 -21.44 7.48 -5.71
C ARG A 244 -22.16 6.84 -4.54
N GLU A 245 -23.14 5.98 -4.80
CA GLU A 245 -23.85 5.25 -3.73
C GLU A 245 -22.89 4.33 -2.98
N GLU A 246 -22.10 3.55 -3.70
CA GLU A 246 -21.10 2.68 -3.08
C GLU A 246 -20.06 3.48 -2.29
N ALA A 247 -19.53 4.55 -2.86
CA ALA A 247 -18.57 5.41 -2.19
C ALA A 247 -19.11 6.01 -0.89
N ARG A 248 -20.38 6.45 -0.85
CA ARG A 248 -21.04 6.93 0.37
C ARG A 248 -21.15 5.85 1.45
N LEU A 249 -21.51 4.62 1.06
CA LEU A 249 -21.57 3.49 1.99
C LEU A 249 -20.19 3.16 2.57
N ILE A 250 -19.16 3.16 1.73
CA ILE A 250 -17.77 2.95 2.15
C ILE A 250 -17.35 3.99 3.17
N LEU A 251 -17.62 5.26 2.92
CA LEU A 251 -17.26 6.34 3.84
C LEU A 251 -18.01 6.27 5.16
N ALA A 252 -19.30 5.97 5.12
CA ALA A 252 -20.10 5.82 6.34
C ALA A 252 -19.55 4.69 7.21
N TYR A 253 -19.15 3.58 6.58
CA TYR A 253 -18.52 2.47 7.27
C TYR A 253 -17.15 2.86 7.86
N ALA A 254 -16.26 3.45 7.05
CA ALA A 254 -14.95 3.89 7.50
C ALA A 254 -15.07 4.87 8.67
N GLU A 255 -16.00 5.83 8.60
CA GLU A 255 -16.28 6.76 9.69
C GLU A 255 -16.76 6.06 10.96
N SER A 256 -17.65 5.06 10.84
CA SER A 256 -18.12 4.31 12.00
C SER A 256 -16.97 3.53 12.67
N ARG A 257 -16.05 2.99 11.87
CA ARG A 257 -14.86 2.28 12.36
C ARG A 257 -13.86 3.22 12.99
N TYR A 258 -13.64 4.38 12.38
CA TYR A 258 -12.73 5.39 12.91
C TYR A 258 -13.21 5.93 14.27
N LYS A 259 -14.53 6.14 14.42
CA LYS A 259 -15.14 6.54 15.72
C LYS A 259 -15.00 5.48 16.81
N ALA A 260 -14.93 4.20 16.43
CA ALA A 260 -14.67 3.12 17.38
C ALA A 260 -13.24 3.16 17.96
N TYR A 261 -12.33 3.91 17.32
CA TYR A 261 -11.03 4.27 17.85
C TYR A 261 -11.12 5.58 18.62
N SER A 262 -11.53 5.57 19.84
CA SER A 262 -11.69 6.73 20.72
C SER A 262 -10.37 7.44 21.14
N ASP A 263 -9.33 7.37 20.33
CA ASP A 263 -8.05 8.01 20.57
C ASP A 263 -7.99 9.39 19.90
N PRO A 264 -8.02 10.51 20.65
CA PRO A 264 -7.97 11.86 20.10
C PRO A 264 -6.75 12.14 19.22
N ALA A 265 -5.61 11.48 19.48
CA ALA A 265 -4.40 11.61 18.68
C ALA A 265 -4.56 11.03 17.26
N LYS A 266 -5.52 10.12 17.05
CA LYS A 266 -5.84 9.55 15.75
C LYS A 266 -6.76 10.44 14.92
N ALA A 267 -7.56 11.29 15.58
CA ALA A 267 -8.48 12.22 14.91
C ALA A 267 -7.75 13.32 14.11
N GLU A 268 -6.48 13.58 14.40
CA GLU A 268 -5.65 14.56 13.68
C GLU A 268 -4.91 14.00 12.48
N ARG A 269 -5.01 12.70 12.22
CA ARG A 269 -4.30 12.07 11.10
C ARG A 269 -4.87 12.48 9.75
N ASP A 270 -4.02 12.45 8.75
CA ASP A 270 -4.35 12.86 7.39
C ASP A 270 -5.49 12.03 6.76
N GLU A 271 -5.62 10.76 7.13
CA GLU A 271 -6.69 9.87 6.69
C GLU A 271 -8.08 10.35 7.13
N TYR A 272 -8.21 10.81 8.39
CA TYR A 272 -9.47 11.38 8.88
C TYR A 272 -9.79 12.72 8.22
N LYS A 273 -8.78 13.56 8.04
CA LYS A 273 -8.92 14.83 7.30
C LYS A 273 -9.36 14.58 5.86
N ASN A 274 -8.80 13.55 5.20
CA ASN A 274 -9.22 13.13 3.87
C ASN A 274 -10.68 12.65 3.84
N LEU A 275 -11.09 11.85 4.81
CA LEU A 275 -12.48 11.40 4.96
C LEU A 275 -13.44 12.59 5.07
N LEU A 276 -13.11 13.57 5.92
CA LEU A 276 -13.92 14.77 6.09
C LEU A 276 -13.97 15.61 4.82
N ARG A 277 -12.85 15.76 4.12
CA ARG A 277 -12.78 16.47 2.83
C ARG A 277 -13.66 15.83 1.77
N LEU A 278 -13.58 14.50 1.63
CA LEU A 278 -14.42 13.75 0.70
C LEU A 278 -15.91 13.90 1.03
N LYS A 279 -16.30 13.86 2.30
CA LYS A 279 -17.69 14.10 2.74
C LYS A 279 -18.18 15.53 2.39
N GLN A 280 -17.32 16.54 2.48
CA GLN A 280 -17.66 17.91 2.11
C GLN A 280 -17.85 18.07 0.61
N GLN A 281 -17.03 17.41 -0.21
CA GLN A 281 -17.13 17.44 -1.68
C GLN A 281 -18.37 16.72 -2.21
N TRP A 282 -19.06 15.94 -1.39
CA TRP A 282 -20.20 15.09 -1.82
C TRP A 282 -21.55 15.59 -1.32
N LYS A 283 -21.56 16.73 -0.66
CA LYS A 283 -22.78 17.50 -0.38
C LYS A 283 -23.18 18.31 -1.59
#